data_eb391361251148e3b174d045bba48a71
#
_entry.id   eb391361251148e3b174d045bba48a71
#
_cell.length_a   1.000
_cell.length_b   1.000
_cell.length_c   1.000
_cell.angle_alpha   90.00
_cell.angle_beta   90.00
_cell.angle_gamma   90.00
#
_symmetry.space_group_name_H-M   'P 1'
#
loop_
_entity.id
_entity.type
_entity.pdbx_description
1 polymer ?
#
loop_
_entity_poly.entity_id
_entity_poly.type
_entity_poly.pdbx_seq_one_letter_code
_entity_poly.pdbx_strand_id
1 'polypeptide(L)'
;GAGMTEVQEKIKVFAVCGPTASGKTSLSVTLAKKLHAEVVSCDSMQIYRGMEIGTAKPTADEMQGVPHHLMGFQDPAEPFSVSDYVALAGKVIEDIHARGKNVLLVGGTGLYARSLLKAVPFTENSRDDEIRGNLEAEFAADGIEPLYARLKELDPEGAEGIHPNNTRRVNRALEYCMVTGEPFSKQAKDSKAVESPYDGKMLVLSFRDRETLYGRINLRVEQMFA
;
A
#
# COMPACT_ATOMS: atom_id res chain seq x y z
N GLY A 1 12.48 36.23 -17.94
CA GLY A 1 13.02 34.91 -17.71
C GLY A 1 11.91 33.97 -17.35
N ALA A 2 11.55 33.07 -18.27
CA ALA A 2 10.59 32.04 -17.98
C ALA A 2 11.14 31.19 -16.83
N GLY A 3 10.55 31.31 -15.65
CA GLY A 3 10.85 30.41 -14.56
C GLY A 3 10.49 28.99 -14.97
N MET A 4 11.48 28.17 -15.19
CA MET A 4 11.27 26.74 -15.23
C MET A 4 10.73 26.35 -13.85
N THR A 5 9.47 25.94 -13.79
CA THR A 5 8.94 25.26 -12.63
C THR A 5 9.77 24.00 -12.49
N GLU A 6 10.69 23.99 -11.53
CA GLU A 6 11.35 22.76 -11.13
C GLU A 6 10.25 21.78 -10.74
N VAL A 7 10.15 20.69 -11.49
CA VAL A 7 9.32 19.55 -11.10
C VAL A 7 9.99 18.98 -9.86
N GLN A 8 9.49 19.34 -8.69
CA GLN A 8 9.94 18.72 -7.44
C GLN A 8 9.65 17.22 -7.52
N GLU A 9 10.69 16.44 -7.48
CA GLU A 9 10.54 15.01 -7.35
C GLU A 9 9.82 14.69 -6.05
N LYS A 10 8.77 13.90 -6.15
CA LYS A 10 8.03 13.45 -4.98
C LYS A 10 8.88 12.50 -4.15
N ILE A 11 8.75 12.58 -2.84
CA ILE A 11 9.41 11.64 -1.92
C ILE A 11 8.83 10.25 -2.16
N LYS A 12 9.69 9.27 -2.42
CA LYS A 12 9.30 7.88 -2.60
C LYS A 12 9.05 7.23 -1.25
N VAL A 13 7.87 6.62 -1.09
CA VAL A 13 7.45 5.94 0.13
C VAL A 13 6.86 4.58 -0.21
N PHE A 14 7.36 3.54 0.41
CA PHE A 14 6.84 2.19 0.25
C PHE A 14 6.14 1.77 1.54
N ALA A 15 4.93 1.22 1.43
CA ALA A 15 4.16 0.74 2.56
C ALA A 15 3.99 -0.77 2.51
N VAL A 16 4.20 -1.43 3.65
CA VAL A 16 3.93 -2.85 3.85
C VAL A 16 2.86 -2.99 4.92
N CYS A 17 1.71 -3.49 4.53
CA CYS A 17 0.57 -3.67 5.41
C CYS A 17 0.15 -5.13 5.46
N GLY A 18 -0.34 -5.57 6.60
CA GLY A 18 -0.82 -6.94 6.75
C GLY A 18 -0.95 -7.35 8.20
N PRO A 19 -1.59 -8.50 8.46
CA PRO A 19 -1.75 -9.00 9.82
C PRO A 19 -0.41 -9.35 10.46
N THR A 20 -0.35 -9.28 11.79
CA THR A 20 0.88 -9.48 12.57
C THR A 20 1.56 -10.83 12.30
N ALA A 21 0.78 -11.87 12.03
CA ALA A 21 1.30 -13.21 11.72
C ALA A 21 1.85 -13.37 10.31
N SER A 22 1.82 -12.32 9.48
CA SER A 22 2.32 -12.38 8.08
C SER A 22 3.83 -12.27 7.94
N GLY A 23 4.56 -12.01 9.03
CA GLY A 23 6.01 -11.82 9.00
C GLY A 23 6.46 -10.43 8.57
N LYS A 24 5.57 -9.44 8.58
CA LYS A 24 5.87 -8.07 8.10
C LYS A 24 6.99 -7.37 8.88
N THR A 25 7.13 -7.64 10.19
CA THR A 25 8.19 -7.03 11.01
C THR A 25 9.57 -7.45 10.54
N SER A 26 9.77 -8.76 10.38
CA SER A 26 11.04 -9.30 9.89
C SER A 26 11.35 -8.81 8.47
N LEU A 27 10.35 -8.82 7.60
CA LEU A 27 10.47 -8.32 6.23
C LEU A 27 10.84 -6.84 6.21
N SER A 28 10.13 -6.01 6.98
CA SER A 28 10.35 -4.57 6.99
C SER A 28 11.70 -4.17 7.54
N VAL A 29 12.19 -4.84 8.57
CA VAL A 29 13.54 -4.61 9.12
C VAL A 29 14.61 -4.97 8.09
N THR A 30 14.47 -6.11 7.42
CA THR A 30 15.39 -6.53 6.36
C THR A 30 15.42 -5.52 5.21
N LEU A 31 14.25 -5.09 4.74
CA LEU A 31 14.15 -4.07 3.70
C LEU A 31 14.73 -2.73 4.13
N ALA A 32 14.43 -2.29 5.35
CA ALA A 32 14.93 -1.02 5.87
C ALA A 32 16.45 -0.99 5.90
N LYS A 33 17.11 -2.08 6.29
CA LYS A 33 18.57 -2.18 6.27
C LYS A 33 19.13 -2.11 4.85
N LYS A 34 18.54 -2.83 3.91
CA LYS A 34 18.98 -2.83 2.51
C LYS A 34 18.83 -1.48 1.83
N LEU A 35 17.75 -0.77 2.14
CA LEU A 35 17.37 0.47 1.48
C LEU A 35 17.88 1.72 2.21
N HIS A 36 18.60 1.56 3.31
CA HIS A 36 18.94 2.67 4.19
C HIS A 36 17.69 3.48 4.58
N ALA A 37 16.65 2.78 4.99
CA ALA A 37 15.36 3.35 5.34
C ALA A 37 15.13 3.34 6.86
N GLU A 38 14.22 4.22 7.29
CA GLU A 38 13.65 4.19 8.61
C GLU A 38 12.19 3.78 8.50
N VAL A 39 11.69 3.11 9.52
CA VAL A 39 10.32 2.60 9.55
C VAL A 39 9.41 3.63 10.21
N VAL A 40 8.28 3.90 9.57
CA VAL A 40 7.21 4.73 10.12
C VAL A 40 5.98 3.87 10.29
N SER A 41 5.47 3.76 11.51
CA SER A 41 4.25 3.00 11.77
C SER A 41 3.04 3.67 11.13
N CYS A 42 2.23 2.89 10.43
CA CYS A 42 0.91 3.29 9.97
C CYS A 42 -0.20 2.42 10.60
N ASP A 43 0.08 1.85 11.76
CA ASP A 43 -0.86 1.03 12.51
C ASP A 43 -1.65 1.90 13.49
N SER A 44 -2.98 1.90 13.34
CA SER A 44 -3.87 2.71 14.17
C SER A 44 -3.84 2.35 15.66
N MET A 45 -3.39 1.15 16.02
CA MET A 45 -3.30 0.69 17.40
C MET A 45 -1.92 0.94 18.00
N GLN A 46 -0.85 0.81 17.24
CA GLN A 46 0.52 0.97 17.74
C GLN A 46 0.87 2.41 18.11
N ILE A 47 0.09 3.39 17.68
CA ILE A 47 0.30 4.79 18.04
C ILE A 47 0.03 5.09 19.51
N TYR A 48 -0.81 4.29 20.18
CA TYR A 48 -1.20 4.54 21.58
C TYR A 48 -0.20 3.98 22.55
N ARG A 49 0.11 4.78 23.59
CA ARG A 49 0.96 4.35 24.71
C ARG A 49 0.25 3.30 25.56
N GLY A 50 1.01 2.30 26.03
CA GLY A 50 0.50 1.25 26.91
C GLY A 50 -0.29 0.16 26.21
N MET A 51 -0.39 0.18 24.88
CA MET A 51 -1.13 -0.81 24.09
C MET A 51 -0.21 -1.83 23.42
N GLU A 52 1.04 -1.92 23.81
CA GLU A 52 2.09 -2.71 23.17
C GLU A 52 1.84 -4.22 23.24
N ILE A 53 1.17 -4.70 24.29
CA ILE A 53 0.91 -6.14 24.50
C ILE A 53 -0.07 -6.70 23.48
N GLY A 54 -1.07 -5.91 23.08
CA GLY A 54 -2.11 -6.34 22.14
C GLY A 54 -1.84 -6.02 20.68
N THR A 55 -0.82 -5.20 20.39
CA THR A 55 -0.59 -4.64 19.04
C THR A 55 0.60 -5.23 18.29
N ALA A 56 1.30 -6.21 18.88
CA ALA A 56 2.50 -6.81 18.33
C ALA A 56 3.58 -5.78 17.94
N LYS A 57 3.77 -4.75 18.78
CA LYS A 57 4.84 -3.79 18.61
C LYS A 57 6.20 -4.50 18.62
N PRO A 58 7.10 -4.23 17.66
CA PRO A 58 8.42 -4.87 17.64
C PRO A 58 9.22 -4.56 18.91
N THR A 59 9.96 -5.54 19.39
CA THR A 59 10.92 -5.33 20.47
C THR A 59 12.17 -4.61 19.95
N ALA A 60 12.98 -4.08 20.85
CA ALA A 60 14.25 -3.46 20.47
C ALA A 60 15.16 -4.42 19.70
N ASP A 61 15.18 -5.70 20.09
CA ASP A 61 15.96 -6.72 19.39
C ASP A 61 15.43 -7.00 17.99
N GLU A 62 14.10 -7.03 17.83
CA GLU A 62 13.46 -7.21 16.52
C GLU A 62 13.70 -6.03 15.58
N MET A 63 13.83 -4.82 16.11
CA MET A 63 14.12 -3.61 15.33
C MET A 63 15.55 -3.58 14.78
N GLN A 64 16.47 -4.30 15.38
CA GLN A 64 17.87 -4.43 14.95
C GLN A 64 18.57 -3.11 14.65
N GLY A 65 18.33 -2.09 15.46
CA GLY A 65 18.93 -0.77 15.30
C GLY A 65 18.27 0.11 14.23
N VAL A 66 17.24 -0.36 13.54
CA VAL A 66 16.47 0.45 12.59
C VAL A 66 15.54 1.39 13.35
N PRO A 67 15.61 2.71 13.14
CA PRO A 67 14.66 3.63 13.77
C PRO A 67 13.22 3.36 13.36
N HIS A 68 12.34 3.30 14.33
CA HIS A 68 10.89 3.11 14.15
C HIS A 68 10.17 4.31 14.74
N HIS A 69 9.37 4.99 13.93
CA HIS A 69 8.68 6.21 14.30
C HIS A 69 7.17 5.99 14.46
N LEU A 70 6.53 6.83 15.22
CA LEU A 70 5.09 6.88 15.44
C LEU A 70 4.51 5.64 16.14
N MET A 71 5.24 5.15 17.13
CA MET A 71 4.80 4.06 18.00
C MET A 71 4.72 4.53 19.45
N GLY A 72 3.61 4.23 20.14
CA GLY A 72 3.48 4.41 21.58
C GLY A 72 3.58 5.85 22.08
N PHE A 73 3.13 6.84 21.32
CA PHE A 73 3.24 8.26 21.71
C PHE A 73 1.90 8.92 22.09
N GLN A 74 0.78 8.38 21.64
CA GLN A 74 -0.55 8.98 21.83
C GLN A 74 -1.20 8.47 23.11
N ASP A 75 -1.80 9.38 23.89
CA ASP A 75 -2.62 9.00 25.04
C ASP A 75 -3.89 8.30 24.56
N PRO A 76 -4.21 7.08 25.08
CA PRO A 76 -5.42 6.37 24.70
C PRO A 76 -6.72 7.14 24.99
N ALA A 77 -6.69 8.07 25.93
CA ALA A 77 -7.85 8.89 26.27
C ALA A 77 -8.11 10.03 25.28
N GLU A 78 -7.14 10.37 24.45
CA GLU A 78 -7.25 11.44 23.46
C GLU A 78 -7.55 10.89 22.07
N PRO A 79 -8.52 11.48 21.34
CA PRO A 79 -8.84 11.05 19.99
C PRO A 79 -7.68 11.35 19.04
N PHE A 80 -7.45 10.45 18.10
CA PHE A 80 -6.44 10.61 17.06
C PHE A 80 -7.06 10.20 15.71
N SER A 81 -7.23 11.18 14.84
CA SER A 81 -7.89 10.98 13.55
C SER A 81 -6.90 10.58 12.45
N VAL A 82 -7.44 10.12 11.33
CA VAL A 82 -6.66 9.88 10.11
C VAL A 82 -5.95 11.15 9.65
N SER A 83 -6.63 12.30 9.74
CA SER A 83 -6.03 13.60 9.40
C SER A 83 -4.86 13.96 10.31
N ASP A 84 -4.97 13.66 11.60
CA ASP A 84 -3.88 13.85 12.55
C ASP A 84 -2.67 13.00 12.18
N TYR A 85 -2.92 11.75 11.81
CA TYR A 85 -1.86 10.85 11.34
C TYR A 85 -1.17 11.38 10.10
N VAL A 86 -1.93 11.79 9.09
CA VAL A 86 -1.37 12.30 7.83
C VAL A 86 -0.49 13.52 8.07
N ALA A 87 -0.91 14.44 8.93
CA ALA A 87 -0.14 15.63 9.25
C ALA A 87 1.18 15.28 9.99
N LEU A 88 1.09 14.39 10.99
CA LEU A 88 2.25 13.99 11.79
C LEU A 88 3.23 13.13 10.98
N ALA A 89 2.73 12.15 10.24
CA ALA A 89 3.55 11.31 9.38
C ALA A 89 4.27 12.13 8.30
N GLY A 90 3.60 13.14 7.75
CA GLY A 90 4.23 14.05 6.78
C GLY A 90 5.47 14.72 7.32
N LYS A 91 5.43 15.21 8.55
CA LYS A 91 6.59 15.83 9.21
C LYS A 91 7.73 14.83 9.42
N VAL A 92 7.41 13.62 9.86
CA VAL A 92 8.39 12.56 10.08
C VAL A 92 9.04 12.15 8.77
N ILE A 93 8.26 11.99 7.71
CA ILE A 93 8.75 11.62 6.38
C ILE A 93 9.71 12.69 5.83
N GLU A 94 9.34 13.96 5.95
CA GLU A 94 10.20 15.07 5.52
C GLU A 94 11.53 15.09 6.29
N ASP A 95 11.50 14.85 7.58
CA ASP A 95 12.71 14.78 8.42
C ASP A 95 13.62 13.61 7.99
N ILE A 96 13.05 12.43 7.79
CA ILE A 96 13.81 11.25 7.35
C ILE A 96 14.45 11.52 5.98
N HIS A 97 13.68 12.07 5.06
CA HIS A 97 14.15 12.41 3.72
C HIS A 97 15.27 13.46 3.75
N ALA A 98 15.13 14.48 4.59
CA ALA A 98 16.14 15.53 4.75
C ALA A 98 17.49 14.99 5.29
N ARG A 99 17.44 13.89 6.05
CA ARG A 99 18.64 13.19 6.52
C ARG A 99 19.24 12.22 5.50
N GLY A 100 18.69 12.17 4.29
CA GLY A 100 19.16 11.29 3.22
C GLY A 100 18.75 9.82 3.37
N LYS A 101 17.73 9.53 4.17
CA LYS A 101 17.22 8.19 4.37
C LYS A 101 15.93 7.97 3.60
N ASN A 102 15.64 6.72 3.28
CA ASN A 102 14.38 6.33 2.66
C ASN A 102 13.31 6.06 3.72
N VAL A 103 12.05 6.00 3.31
CA VAL A 103 10.91 5.80 4.21
C VAL A 103 10.19 4.52 3.89
N LEU A 104 9.97 3.70 4.90
CA LEU A 104 9.18 2.47 4.83
C LEU A 104 8.03 2.56 5.82
N LEU A 105 6.78 2.58 5.33
CA LEU A 105 5.60 2.50 6.18
C LEU A 105 5.28 1.05 6.50
N VAL A 106 4.91 0.77 7.74
CA VAL A 106 4.56 -0.58 8.18
C VAL A 106 3.33 -0.52 9.08
N GLY A 107 2.32 -1.32 8.80
CA GLY A 107 1.09 -1.32 9.60
C GLY A 107 0.24 -2.57 9.45
N GLY A 108 -0.75 -2.70 10.34
CA GLY A 108 -1.68 -3.83 10.36
C GLY A 108 -2.77 -3.73 9.29
N THR A 109 -3.31 -2.53 9.10
CA THR A 109 -4.31 -2.25 8.08
C THR A 109 -3.81 -1.16 7.13
N GLY A 110 -4.37 -1.12 5.94
CA GLY A 110 -3.98 -0.13 4.95
C GLY A 110 -4.61 1.26 5.12
N LEU A 111 -5.46 1.47 6.12
CA LEU A 111 -6.25 2.71 6.23
C LEU A 111 -5.38 3.97 6.29
N TYR A 112 -4.42 4.02 7.20
CA TYR A 112 -3.55 5.18 7.37
C TYR A 112 -2.60 5.35 6.18
N ALA A 113 -1.99 4.26 5.72
CA ALA A 113 -1.10 4.29 4.57
C ALA A 113 -1.83 4.75 3.30
N ARG A 114 -3.03 4.25 3.06
CA ARG A 114 -3.85 4.63 1.91
C ARG A 114 -4.23 6.11 1.95
N SER A 115 -4.59 6.62 3.11
CA SER A 115 -4.95 8.03 3.27
C SER A 115 -3.75 8.96 3.08
N LEU A 116 -2.58 8.54 3.53
CA LEU A 116 -1.33 9.30 3.39
C LEU A 116 -0.83 9.29 1.94
N LEU A 117 -0.72 8.11 1.35
CA LEU A 117 -0.09 7.92 0.05
C LEU A 117 -1.03 8.13 -1.12
N LYS A 118 -2.33 7.95 -0.91
CA LYS A 118 -3.36 7.93 -1.96
C LYS A 118 -3.03 6.94 -3.08
N ALA A 119 -2.29 5.90 -2.70
CA ALA A 119 -1.86 4.84 -3.59
C ALA A 119 -2.86 3.69 -3.59
N VAL A 120 -2.88 2.96 -4.70
CA VAL A 120 -3.66 1.73 -4.82
C VAL A 120 -2.89 0.59 -4.17
N PRO A 121 -3.49 -0.15 -3.24
CA PRO A 121 -2.84 -1.34 -2.71
C PRO A 121 -2.69 -2.41 -3.78
N PHE A 122 -1.57 -3.11 -3.77
CA PHE A 122 -1.36 -4.29 -4.58
C PHE A 122 -1.01 -5.47 -3.68
N THR A 123 -1.22 -6.67 -4.19
CA THR A 123 -0.91 -7.90 -3.49
C THR A 123 0.08 -8.71 -4.31
N GLU A 124 0.90 -9.49 -3.63
CA GLU A 124 1.93 -10.34 -4.24
C GLU A 124 1.69 -11.79 -3.85
N ASN A 125 0.50 -12.29 -4.08
CA ASN A 125 0.22 -13.70 -3.78
C ASN A 125 -0.12 -14.50 -5.04
N SER A 126 0.01 -15.82 -4.97
CA SER A 126 -0.32 -16.74 -6.05
C SER A 126 -1.80 -16.72 -6.45
N ARG A 127 -2.66 -16.17 -5.58
CA ARG A 127 -4.09 -16.04 -5.81
C ARG A 127 -4.40 -14.99 -6.87
N ASP A 128 -3.60 -13.94 -6.95
CA ASP A 128 -3.75 -12.90 -7.99
C ASP A 128 -3.41 -13.46 -9.37
N ASP A 129 -2.36 -14.25 -9.46
CA ASP A 129 -1.96 -14.93 -10.68
C ASP A 129 -3.02 -15.94 -11.11
N GLU A 130 -3.63 -16.65 -10.17
CA GLU A 130 -4.72 -17.59 -10.43
C GLU A 130 -5.97 -16.87 -10.97
N ILE A 131 -6.37 -15.77 -10.34
CA ILE A 131 -7.50 -14.95 -10.80
C ILE A 131 -7.23 -14.42 -12.20
N ARG A 132 -6.05 -13.88 -12.45
CA ARG A 132 -5.66 -13.38 -13.77
C ARG A 132 -5.71 -14.48 -14.82
N GLY A 133 -5.13 -15.63 -14.53
CA GLY A 133 -5.15 -16.78 -15.42
C GLY A 133 -6.56 -17.27 -15.73
N ASN A 134 -7.44 -17.29 -14.75
CA ASN A 134 -8.84 -17.67 -14.91
C ASN A 134 -9.59 -16.67 -15.81
N LEU A 135 -9.38 -15.38 -15.62
CA LEU A 135 -9.99 -14.34 -16.45
C LEU A 135 -9.50 -14.40 -17.90
N GLU A 136 -8.22 -14.64 -18.11
CA GLU A 136 -7.65 -14.82 -19.44
C GLU A 136 -8.23 -16.05 -20.14
N ALA A 137 -8.41 -17.15 -19.40
CA ALA A 137 -9.02 -18.37 -19.93
C ALA A 137 -10.50 -18.17 -20.29
N GLU A 138 -11.26 -17.50 -19.43
CA GLU A 138 -12.66 -17.16 -19.71
C GLU A 138 -12.78 -16.24 -20.92
N PHE A 139 -11.92 -15.26 -21.04
CA PHE A 139 -11.89 -14.37 -22.19
C PHE A 139 -11.60 -15.13 -23.50
N ALA A 140 -10.63 -16.03 -23.46
CA ALA A 140 -10.27 -16.85 -24.64
C ALA A 140 -11.41 -17.79 -25.06
N ALA A 141 -12.17 -18.31 -24.08
CA ALA A 141 -13.25 -19.27 -24.35
C ALA A 141 -14.55 -18.60 -24.80
N ASP A 142 -14.96 -17.52 -24.12
CA ASP A 142 -16.32 -16.97 -24.24
C ASP A 142 -16.35 -15.50 -24.68
N GLY A 143 -15.19 -14.87 -24.89
CA GLY A 143 -15.11 -13.46 -25.24
C GLY A 143 -15.28 -12.53 -24.05
N ILE A 144 -15.42 -11.24 -24.33
CA ILE A 144 -15.47 -10.20 -23.27
C ILE A 144 -16.85 -10.00 -22.66
N GLU A 145 -17.91 -10.39 -23.35
CA GLU A 145 -19.29 -10.09 -22.92
C GLU A 145 -19.63 -10.62 -21.53
N PRO A 146 -19.34 -11.88 -21.17
CA PRO A 146 -19.60 -12.36 -19.80
C PRO A 146 -18.78 -11.64 -18.74
N LEU A 147 -17.55 -11.28 -19.07
CA LEU A 147 -16.65 -10.55 -18.17
C LEU A 147 -17.13 -9.12 -17.96
N TYR A 148 -17.55 -8.46 -19.01
CA TYR A 148 -18.12 -7.12 -18.92
C TYR A 148 -19.43 -7.10 -18.13
N ALA A 149 -20.28 -8.12 -18.29
CA ALA A 149 -21.48 -8.28 -17.49
C ALA A 149 -21.17 -8.42 -15.99
N ARG A 150 -20.13 -9.21 -15.66
CA ARG A 150 -19.67 -9.35 -14.28
C ARG A 150 -19.13 -8.04 -13.70
N LEU A 151 -18.40 -7.29 -14.50
CA LEU A 151 -17.90 -5.97 -14.09
C LEU A 151 -19.07 -5.01 -13.81
N LYS A 152 -20.12 -5.03 -14.62
CA LYS A 152 -21.32 -4.24 -14.38
C LYS A 152 -22.00 -4.57 -13.04
N GLU A 153 -21.98 -5.83 -12.64
CA GLU A 153 -22.53 -6.24 -11.33
C GLU A 153 -21.67 -5.77 -10.17
N LEU A 154 -20.35 -5.89 -10.31
CA LEU A 154 -19.40 -5.53 -9.24
C LEU A 154 -19.13 -4.04 -9.16
N ASP A 155 -19.15 -3.35 -10.27
CA ASP A 155 -18.82 -1.94 -10.38
C ASP A 155 -19.60 -1.28 -11.53
N PRO A 156 -20.88 -1.00 -11.35
CA PRO A 156 -21.72 -0.40 -12.41
C PRO A 156 -21.15 0.90 -12.95
N GLU A 157 -20.67 1.77 -12.07
CA GLU A 157 -20.12 3.08 -12.43
C GLU A 157 -18.81 2.95 -13.22
N GLY A 158 -17.92 2.06 -12.78
CA GLY A 158 -16.67 1.80 -13.48
C GLY A 158 -16.89 1.16 -14.84
N ALA A 159 -17.89 0.28 -14.97
CA ALA A 159 -18.24 -0.35 -16.24
C ALA A 159 -18.75 0.66 -17.28
N GLU A 160 -19.52 1.65 -16.87
CA GLU A 160 -19.99 2.72 -17.76
C GLU A 160 -18.83 3.53 -18.37
N GLY A 161 -17.76 3.71 -17.62
CA GLY A 161 -16.58 4.44 -18.06
C GLY A 161 -15.62 3.64 -18.95
N ILE A 162 -15.89 2.37 -19.18
CA ILE A 162 -15.03 1.49 -19.96
C ILE A 162 -15.81 0.91 -21.14
N HIS A 163 -15.32 1.16 -22.35
CA HIS A 163 -15.92 0.57 -23.55
C HIS A 163 -15.69 -0.95 -23.55
N PRO A 164 -16.73 -1.79 -23.86
CA PRO A 164 -16.58 -3.25 -23.89
C PRO A 164 -15.47 -3.76 -24.81
N ASN A 165 -15.18 -3.04 -25.88
CA ASN A 165 -14.09 -3.40 -26.80
C ASN A 165 -12.69 -3.17 -26.20
N ASN A 166 -12.58 -2.39 -25.15
CA ASN A 166 -11.32 -2.23 -24.41
C ASN A 166 -11.13 -3.41 -23.45
N THR A 167 -10.90 -4.58 -24.01
CA THR A 167 -10.86 -5.85 -23.28
C THR A 167 -9.81 -5.87 -22.17
N ARG A 168 -8.67 -5.27 -22.44
CA ARG A 168 -7.57 -5.18 -21.46
C ARG A 168 -7.99 -4.39 -20.24
N ARG A 169 -8.68 -3.26 -20.44
CA ARG A 169 -9.13 -2.40 -19.33
C ARG A 169 -10.27 -3.05 -18.55
N VAL A 170 -11.17 -3.74 -19.23
CA VAL A 170 -12.23 -4.53 -18.58
C VAL A 170 -11.62 -5.61 -17.69
N ASN A 171 -10.68 -6.39 -18.20
CA ASN A 171 -10.03 -7.45 -17.44
C ASN A 171 -9.26 -6.91 -16.23
N ARG A 172 -8.56 -5.79 -16.36
CA ARG A 172 -7.85 -5.16 -15.23
C ARG A 172 -8.79 -4.65 -14.15
N ALA A 173 -9.88 -4.00 -14.54
CA ALA A 173 -10.88 -3.52 -13.60
C ALA A 173 -11.54 -4.68 -12.86
N LEU A 174 -11.88 -5.74 -13.57
CA LEU A 174 -12.49 -6.94 -13.00
C LEU A 174 -11.53 -7.66 -12.03
N GLU A 175 -10.28 -7.84 -12.43
CA GLU A 175 -9.24 -8.40 -11.57
C GLU A 175 -9.11 -7.60 -10.27
N TYR A 176 -9.07 -6.29 -10.36
CA TYR A 176 -9.02 -5.41 -9.19
C TYR A 176 -10.21 -5.64 -8.25
N CYS A 177 -11.42 -5.68 -8.77
CA CYS A 177 -12.63 -5.93 -7.97
C CYS A 177 -12.59 -7.29 -7.29
N MET A 178 -12.12 -8.33 -7.98
CA MET A 178 -12.06 -9.70 -7.46
C MET A 178 -10.97 -9.87 -6.40
N VAL A 179 -9.83 -9.20 -6.57
CA VAL A 179 -8.71 -9.27 -5.63
C VAL A 179 -8.98 -8.45 -4.37
N THR A 180 -9.48 -7.23 -4.51
CA THR A 180 -9.63 -6.30 -3.40
C THR A 180 -11.01 -6.34 -2.73
N GLY A 181 -12.01 -6.86 -3.43
CA GLY A 181 -13.40 -6.80 -2.97
C GLY A 181 -14.02 -5.41 -3.06
N GLU A 182 -13.37 -4.47 -3.72
CA GLU A 182 -13.83 -3.09 -3.85
C GLU A 182 -14.04 -2.70 -5.33
N PRO A 183 -15.00 -1.77 -5.60
CA PRO A 183 -15.18 -1.25 -6.94
C PRO A 183 -13.94 -0.50 -7.44
N PHE A 184 -13.60 -0.71 -8.69
CA PHE A 184 -12.50 0.00 -9.37
C PHE A 184 -12.78 1.51 -9.48
N SER A 185 -14.03 1.91 -9.68
CA SER A 185 -14.45 3.31 -9.77
C SER A 185 -14.18 4.10 -8.50
N LYS A 186 -14.26 3.47 -7.34
CA LYS A 186 -13.92 4.11 -6.06
C LYS A 186 -12.46 4.54 -6.03
N GLN A 187 -11.57 3.72 -6.55
CA GLN A 187 -10.16 4.05 -6.69
C GLN A 187 -9.94 5.27 -7.59
N ALA A 188 -10.61 5.30 -8.74
CA ALA A 188 -10.45 6.39 -9.70
C ALA A 188 -10.95 7.74 -9.13
N LYS A 189 -11.99 7.74 -8.30
CA LYS A 189 -12.46 8.93 -7.59
C LYS A 189 -11.48 9.39 -6.53
N ASP A 190 -10.96 8.48 -5.74
CA ASP A 190 -10.00 8.78 -4.68
C ASP A 190 -8.68 9.31 -5.27
N SER A 191 -8.24 8.80 -6.42
CA SER A 191 -7.00 9.22 -7.07
C SER A 191 -7.11 10.55 -7.83
N LYS A 192 -8.30 10.94 -8.24
CA LYS A 192 -8.52 12.20 -8.97
C LYS A 192 -8.74 13.43 -8.09
N ALA A 193 -9.11 13.21 -6.83
CA ALA A 193 -9.55 14.29 -5.95
C ALA A 193 -8.40 15.15 -5.40
N VAL A 194 -7.23 14.57 -5.09
CA VAL A 194 -6.06 15.30 -4.57
C VAL A 194 -4.80 14.53 -4.95
N GLU A 195 -3.82 15.22 -5.55
CA GLU A 195 -2.50 14.63 -5.76
C GLU A 195 -1.80 14.44 -4.42
N SER A 196 -1.24 13.24 -4.20
CA SER A 196 -0.38 12.98 -3.07
C SER A 196 0.99 13.67 -3.28
N PRO A 197 1.58 14.27 -2.23
CA PRO A 197 2.96 14.78 -2.32
C PRO A 197 4.00 13.66 -2.38
N TYR A 198 3.58 12.40 -2.26
CA TYR A 198 4.47 11.24 -2.25
C TYR A 198 4.30 10.40 -3.51
N ASP A 199 5.40 9.83 -3.98
CA ASP A 199 5.37 8.72 -4.94
C ASP A 199 5.33 7.44 -4.10
N GLY A 200 4.10 6.98 -3.82
CA GLY A 200 3.83 5.89 -2.89
C GLY A 200 3.41 4.61 -3.57
N LYS A 201 3.88 3.50 -3.04
CA LYS A 201 3.39 2.16 -3.36
C LYS A 201 3.03 1.44 -2.07
N MET A 202 1.96 0.66 -2.12
CA MET A 202 1.40 0.02 -0.96
C MET A 202 1.19 -1.47 -1.23
N LEU A 203 1.96 -2.31 -0.53
CA LEU A 203 1.86 -3.76 -0.59
C LEU A 203 0.99 -4.25 0.57
N VAL A 204 0.02 -5.10 0.27
CA VAL A 204 -0.80 -5.76 1.29
C VAL A 204 -0.43 -7.24 1.34
N LEU A 205 0.07 -7.69 2.50
CA LEU A 205 0.40 -9.08 2.75
C LEU A 205 -0.81 -9.83 3.32
N SER A 206 -0.89 -11.13 3.01
CA SER A 206 -1.84 -12.04 3.63
C SER A 206 -1.11 -13.08 4.48
N PHE A 207 -1.86 -13.87 5.27
CA PHE A 207 -1.29 -14.98 6.03
C PHE A 207 -0.58 -16.03 5.16
N ARG A 208 -0.93 -16.12 3.88
CA ARG A 208 -0.38 -17.09 2.93
C ARG A 208 0.91 -16.60 2.26
N ASP A 209 1.23 -15.32 2.38
CA ASP A 209 2.40 -14.70 1.75
C ASP A 209 3.67 -14.87 2.59
N ARG A 210 3.86 -16.06 3.16
CA ARG A 210 5.10 -16.38 3.87
C ARG A 210 6.21 -16.73 2.88
N GLU A 211 7.41 -16.37 3.20
CA GLU A 211 8.71 -16.85 2.65
C GLU A 211 8.88 -16.90 1.12
N THR A 212 7.90 -17.39 0.35
CA THR A 212 8.04 -17.58 -1.09
C THR A 212 8.10 -16.28 -1.90
N LEU A 213 7.68 -15.15 -1.31
CA LEU A 213 7.60 -13.87 -1.99
C LEU A 213 8.70 -12.89 -1.61
N TYR A 214 9.55 -13.27 -0.68
CA TYR A 214 10.60 -12.39 -0.16
C TYR A 214 11.50 -11.83 -1.28
N GLY A 215 11.90 -12.66 -2.21
CA GLY A 215 12.74 -12.27 -3.34
C GLY A 215 12.04 -11.32 -4.31
N ARG A 216 10.75 -11.55 -4.58
CA ARG A 216 9.95 -10.70 -5.47
C ARG A 216 9.67 -9.34 -4.86
N ILE A 217 9.33 -9.30 -3.58
CA ILE A 217 9.09 -8.06 -2.84
C ILE A 217 10.38 -7.24 -2.78
N ASN A 218 11.50 -7.85 -2.43
CA ASN A 218 12.80 -7.19 -2.42
C ASN A 218 13.12 -6.54 -3.77
N LEU A 219 12.95 -7.25 -4.86
CA LEU A 219 13.23 -6.74 -6.20
C LEU A 219 12.37 -5.53 -6.56
N ARG A 220 11.07 -5.58 -6.27
CA ARG A 220 10.15 -4.46 -6.53
C ARG A 220 10.49 -3.23 -5.72
N VAL A 221 10.80 -3.40 -4.46
CA VAL A 221 11.17 -2.29 -3.58
C VAL A 221 12.50 -1.69 -4.01
N GLU A 222 13.49 -2.51 -4.33
CA GLU A 222 14.77 -2.05 -4.85
C GLU A 222 14.60 -1.25 -6.16
N GLN A 223 13.76 -1.71 -7.08
CA GLN A 223 13.45 -0.98 -8.31
C GLN A 223 12.81 0.37 -8.04
N MET A 224 11.96 0.50 -7.04
CA MET A 224 11.33 1.76 -6.67
C MET A 224 12.35 2.78 -6.17
N PHE A 225 13.34 2.34 -5.40
CA PHE A 225 14.35 3.21 -4.79
C PHE A 225 15.68 3.27 -5.57
N ALA A 226 15.74 2.65 -6.73
CA ALA A 226 16.95 2.67 -7.56
C ALA A 226 17.25 4.04 -8.19
#